data_d344e50bac17cd698e4122f72404190f
#
_entry.id   d344e50bac17cd698e4122f72404190f
#
_cell.length_a   1.000
_cell.length_b   1.000
_cell.length_c   1.000
_cell.angle_alpha   90.00
_cell.angle_beta   90.00
_cell.angle_gamma   90.00
#
_symmetry.space_group_name_H-M   'P 1'
#
loop_
_entity.id
_entity.type
_entity.pdbx_description
1 polymer ?
#
loop_
_entity_poly.entity_id
_entity_poly.type
_entity_poly.pdbx_seq_one_letter_code
_entity_poly.pdbx_strand_id
1 'polypeptide(L)'
;MFETATLAAMARPTHFEIPVDDPDRAEKFYGDVFGWTFQRFEGAPEYYGLATTGDEGQGINGALFHRGSEGVLTLTMSVDSIEDAIAAVTGHGGAVVQGKTQIPGVGWFATCQDTEGNKFGLFTEDSSAS
;
A
#
# COMPACT_ATOMS: atom_id res chain seq x y z
N MET A 1 -15.81 -18.93 -11.26
CA MET A 1 -14.55 -18.64 -11.94
C MET A 1 -14.50 -17.22 -12.50
N PHE A 2 -15.53 -16.79 -13.19
CA PHE A 2 -15.49 -15.46 -13.82
C PHE A 2 -15.46 -14.33 -12.80
N GLU A 3 -16.16 -14.46 -11.69
CA GLU A 3 -16.15 -13.42 -10.66
C GLU A 3 -14.74 -13.23 -10.08
N THR A 4 -14.07 -14.34 -9.80
CA THR A 4 -12.71 -14.28 -9.26
C THR A 4 -11.75 -13.67 -10.27
N ALA A 5 -11.85 -14.08 -11.54
CA ALA A 5 -11.00 -13.55 -12.59
C ALA A 5 -11.26 -12.06 -12.80
N THR A 6 -12.54 -11.62 -12.74
CA THR A 6 -12.90 -10.23 -12.91
C THR A 6 -12.35 -9.37 -11.76
N LEU A 7 -12.48 -9.84 -10.51
CA LEU A 7 -11.94 -9.13 -9.36
C LEU A 7 -10.43 -9.00 -9.48
N ALA A 8 -9.72 -10.08 -9.82
CA ALA A 8 -8.27 -10.04 -9.97
C ALA A 8 -7.85 -9.09 -11.10
N ALA A 9 -8.60 -9.09 -12.22
CA ALA A 9 -8.26 -8.24 -13.36
C ALA A 9 -8.44 -6.76 -13.04
N MET A 10 -9.28 -6.40 -12.05
CA MET A 10 -9.54 -5.03 -11.67
C MET A 10 -8.67 -4.55 -10.51
N ALA A 11 -7.98 -5.45 -9.84
CA ALA A 11 -7.13 -5.13 -8.69
C ALA A 11 -5.70 -4.91 -9.17
N ARG A 12 -5.30 -3.66 -9.26
CA ARG A 12 -3.98 -3.26 -9.79
C ARG A 12 -3.11 -2.70 -8.68
N PRO A 13 -1.77 -2.89 -8.76
CA PRO A 13 -0.86 -2.17 -7.88
C PRO A 13 -0.96 -0.67 -8.19
N THR A 14 -1.29 0.12 -7.18
CA THR A 14 -1.42 1.57 -7.34
C THR A 14 -0.60 2.34 -6.32
N HIS A 15 0.12 1.65 -5.44
CA HIS A 15 0.86 2.28 -4.36
C HIS A 15 1.99 1.33 -3.94
N PHE A 16 3.15 1.89 -3.64
CA PHE A 16 4.25 1.12 -3.06
C PHE A 16 4.58 1.67 -1.68
N GLU A 17 5.20 0.84 -0.85
CA GLU A 17 5.72 1.29 0.44
C GLU A 17 7.14 0.79 0.61
N ILE A 18 8.06 1.70 0.88
CA ILE A 18 9.48 1.41 1.03
C ILE A 18 9.89 1.67 2.48
N PRO A 19 10.39 0.65 3.18
CA PRO A 19 10.83 0.83 4.57
C PRO A 19 12.16 1.60 4.60
N VAL A 20 12.28 2.53 5.54
CA VAL A 20 13.49 3.33 5.71
C VAL A 20 13.86 3.41 7.19
N ASP A 21 15.16 3.56 7.45
CA ASP A 21 15.67 3.73 8.81
C ASP A 21 15.83 5.20 9.15
N ASP A 22 16.20 6.02 8.17
CA ASP A 22 16.44 7.45 8.34
C ASP A 22 15.63 8.19 7.27
N PRO A 23 14.47 8.76 7.65
CA PRO A 23 13.59 9.44 6.68
C PRO A 23 14.27 10.57 5.90
N ASP A 24 15.03 11.41 6.58
CA ASP A 24 15.68 12.55 5.90
C ASP A 24 16.68 12.07 4.86
N ARG A 25 17.46 11.07 5.22
CA ARG A 25 18.45 10.51 4.31
C ARG A 25 17.78 9.85 3.10
N ALA A 26 16.71 9.11 3.34
CA ALA A 26 16.00 8.42 2.27
C ALA A 26 15.30 9.40 1.33
N GLU A 27 14.62 10.41 1.87
CA GLU A 27 13.96 11.42 1.05
C GLU A 27 14.97 12.16 0.18
N LYS A 28 16.12 12.49 0.75
CA LYS A 28 17.18 13.16 -0.02
C LYS A 28 17.68 12.27 -1.15
N PHE A 29 17.88 10.99 -0.88
CA PHE A 29 18.37 10.06 -1.90
C PHE A 29 17.39 9.97 -3.07
N TYR A 30 16.13 9.66 -2.79
CA TYR A 30 15.14 9.49 -3.86
C TYR A 30 14.84 10.81 -4.57
N GLY A 31 14.89 11.92 -3.85
CA GLY A 31 14.70 13.23 -4.45
C GLY A 31 15.85 13.60 -5.37
N ASP A 32 17.09 13.40 -4.93
CA ASP A 32 18.26 13.76 -5.72
C ASP A 32 18.44 12.86 -6.94
N VAL A 33 18.16 11.56 -6.79
CA VAL A 33 18.40 10.59 -7.87
C VAL A 33 17.25 10.57 -8.87
N PHE A 34 16.00 10.56 -8.40
CA PHE A 34 14.84 10.35 -9.25
C PHE A 34 13.91 11.55 -9.36
N GLY A 35 14.15 12.58 -8.60
CA GLY A 35 13.30 13.77 -8.65
C GLY A 35 11.98 13.62 -7.90
N TRP A 36 11.87 12.63 -7.01
CA TRP A 36 10.66 12.45 -6.23
C TRP A 36 10.49 13.58 -5.23
N THR A 37 9.24 13.92 -4.92
CA THR A 37 8.91 14.88 -3.88
C THR A 37 8.16 14.19 -2.77
N PHE A 38 8.27 14.73 -1.55
CA PHE A 38 7.72 14.07 -0.37
C PHE A 38 6.89 15.03 0.46
N GLN A 39 5.82 14.52 1.03
CA GLN A 39 5.00 15.24 2.00
C GLN A 39 4.71 14.28 3.15
N ARG A 40 5.07 14.67 4.36
CA ARG A 40 4.85 13.81 5.52
C ARG A 40 3.37 13.83 5.89
N PHE A 41 2.84 12.63 6.12
CA PHE A 41 1.44 12.44 6.46
C PHE A 41 1.28 12.57 7.97
N GLU A 42 0.57 13.61 8.40
CA GLU A 42 0.46 13.92 9.82
C GLU A 42 -0.56 13.04 10.54
N GLY A 43 -1.41 12.33 9.81
CA GLY A 43 -2.39 11.43 10.40
C GLY A 43 -1.82 10.11 10.90
N ALA A 44 -0.55 9.83 10.63
CA ALA A 44 0.08 8.58 11.06
C ALA A 44 0.81 8.79 12.40
N PRO A 45 0.80 7.76 13.28
CA PRO A 45 1.51 7.88 14.57
C PRO A 45 3.03 7.86 14.41
N GLU A 46 3.55 7.29 13.33
CA GLU A 46 4.96 7.25 13.03
C GLU A 46 5.21 7.86 11.65
N TYR A 47 6.47 8.00 11.28
CA TYR A 47 6.83 8.58 9.99
C TYR A 47 6.15 7.85 8.83
N TYR A 48 5.50 8.60 7.98
CA TYR A 48 4.93 8.12 6.73
C TYR A 48 5.05 9.25 5.72
N GLY A 49 6.02 9.13 4.81
CA GLY A 49 6.31 10.16 3.83
C GLY A 49 5.69 9.83 2.49
N LEU A 50 4.62 10.54 2.14
CA LEU A 50 3.96 10.36 0.85
C LEU A 50 4.91 10.78 -0.26
N ALA A 51 5.15 9.89 -1.21
CA ALA A 51 6.08 10.10 -2.32
C ALA A 51 5.30 10.33 -3.59
N THR A 52 5.53 11.48 -4.23
CA THR A 52 5.05 11.75 -5.57
C THR A 52 6.20 11.51 -6.53
N THR A 53 6.04 10.50 -7.38
CA THR A 53 7.10 10.12 -8.31
C THR A 53 6.99 10.84 -9.64
N GLY A 54 5.82 11.42 -9.93
CA GLY A 54 5.58 12.20 -11.13
C GLY A 54 4.10 12.33 -11.36
N ASP A 55 3.73 13.13 -12.37
CA ASP A 55 2.32 13.35 -12.72
C ASP A 55 2.06 13.06 -14.19
N GLU A 56 3.06 12.63 -14.94
CA GLU A 56 2.93 12.34 -16.37
C GLU A 56 3.53 10.98 -16.68
N GLY A 57 2.98 10.33 -17.68
CA GLY A 57 3.47 9.03 -18.12
C GLY A 57 3.03 7.91 -17.20
N GLN A 58 3.65 6.75 -17.37
CA GLN A 58 3.37 5.59 -16.56
C GLN A 58 4.15 5.65 -15.26
N GLY A 59 3.49 5.27 -14.18
CA GLY A 59 4.12 5.23 -12.89
C GLY A 59 3.08 5.22 -11.79
N ILE A 60 3.54 4.98 -10.57
CA ILE A 60 2.69 5.04 -9.39
C ILE A 60 3.38 5.85 -8.31
N ASN A 61 2.60 6.43 -7.43
CA ASN A 61 3.10 7.09 -6.25
C ASN A 61 3.11 6.10 -5.09
N GLY A 62 3.74 6.47 -4.00
CA GLY A 62 3.82 5.58 -2.86
C GLY A 62 4.20 6.32 -1.59
N ALA A 63 4.90 5.62 -0.73
CA ALA A 63 5.33 6.19 0.53
C ALA A 63 6.61 5.54 1.03
N LEU A 64 7.33 6.30 1.83
CA LEU A 64 8.39 5.78 2.68
C LEU A 64 7.81 5.65 4.09
N PHE A 65 8.21 4.63 4.81
CA PHE A 65 7.72 4.45 6.18
C PHE A 65 8.84 3.94 7.07
N HIS A 66 8.69 4.12 8.37
CA HIS A 66 9.70 3.67 9.32
C HIS A 66 9.75 2.14 9.35
N ARG A 67 10.94 1.60 9.10
CA ARG A 67 11.13 0.16 8.95
C ARG A 67 10.70 -0.63 10.19
N GLY A 68 11.11 -0.20 11.37
CA GLY A 68 10.89 -0.99 12.56
C GLY A 68 11.61 -2.34 12.48
N SER A 69 11.03 -3.36 13.10
CA SER A 69 11.62 -4.70 13.12
C SER A 69 11.11 -5.60 12.00
N GLU A 70 9.98 -5.25 11.36
CA GLU A 70 9.33 -6.14 10.39
C GLU A 70 9.02 -5.47 9.07
N GLY A 71 9.46 -4.24 8.86
CA GLY A 71 9.15 -3.51 7.64
C GLY A 71 9.79 -4.13 6.41
N VAL A 72 9.01 -4.37 5.39
CA VAL A 72 9.47 -4.87 4.10
C VAL A 72 8.85 -4.03 3.00
N LEU A 73 9.49 -4.02 1.84
CA LEU A 73 8.95 -3.33 0.68
C LEU A 73 7.68 -4.04 0.21
N THR A 74 6.60 -3.29 0.04
CA THR A 74 5.32 -3.86 -0.37
C THR A 74 4.69 -3.08 -1.50
N LEU A 75 3.81 -3.77 -2.24
CA LEU A 75 2.90 -3.16 -3.19
C LEU A 75 1.51 -3.20 -2.59
N THR A 76 0.68 -2.20 -2.89
CA THR A 76 -0.71 -2.17 -2.48
C THR A 76 -1.60 -2.22 -3.70
N MET A 77 -2.56 -3.13 -3.68
CA MET A 77 -3.54 -3.29 -4.74
C MET A 77 -4.80 -2.50 -4.39
N SER A 78 -5.27 -1.67 -5.30
CA SER A 78 -6.57 -1.03 -5.13
C SER A 78 -7.66 -2.02 -5.48
N VAL A 79 -8.64 -2.17 -4.59
CA VAL A 79 -9.75 -3.10 -4.78
C VAL A 79 -11.07 -2.38 -4.49
N ASP A 80 -12.15 -2.88 -5.07
CA ASP A 80 -13.47 -2.28 -4.85
C ASP A 80 -14.06 -2.64 -3.49
N SER A 81 -13.79 -3.86 -3.03
CA SER A 81 -14.29 -4.33 -1.74
C SER A 81 -13.16 -5.02 -1.00
N ILE A 82 -12.79 -4.46 0.14
CA ILE A 82 -11.72 -5.02 0.94
C ILE A 82 -12.13 -6.39 1.52
N GLU A 83 -13.40 -6.54 1.87
CA GLU A 83 -13.90 -7.81 2.40
C GLU A 83 -13.84 -8.92 1.35
N ASP A 84 -14.27 -8.60 0.14
CA ASP A 84 -14.25 -9.59 -0.96
C ASP A 84 -12.81 -9.96 -1.33
N ALA A 85 -11.92 -8.97 -1.33
CA ALA A 85 -10.51 -9.22 -1.64
C ALA A 85 -9.86 -10.10 -0.57
N ILE A 86 -10.13 -9.82 0.70
CA ILE A 86 -9.62 -10.66 1.79
C ILE A 86 -10.12 -12.09 1.67
N ALA A 87 -11.40 -12.26 1.36
CA ALA A 87 -11.97 -13.59 1.18
C ALA A 87 -11.30 -14.33 0.00
N ALA A 88 -11.03 -13.61 -1.08
CA ALA A 88 -10.34 -14.20 -2.23
C ALA A 88 -8.92 -14.62 -1.87
N VAL A 89 -8.19 -13.79 -1.11
CA VAL A 89 -6.83 -14.12 -0.67
C VAL A 89 -6.82 -15.42 0.12
N THR A 90 -7.68 -15.51 1.13
CA THR A 90 -7.70 -16.71 1.98
C THR A 90 -8.23 -17.92 1.22
N GLY A 91 -9.19 -17.71 0.32
CA GLY A 91 -9.73 -18.80 -0.49
C GLY A 91 -8.76 -19.39 -1.50
N HIS A 92 -7.68 -18.68 -1.80
CA HIS A 92 -6.69 -19.13 -2.79
C HIS A 92 -5.31 -19.40 -2.16
N GLY A 93 -5.27 -19.63 -0.85
CA GLY A 93 -4.04 -20.07 -0.20
C GLY A 93 -3.20 -18.99 0.40
N GLY A 94 -3.60 -17.74 0.31
CA GLY A 94 -2.91 -16.65 1.00
C GLY A 94 -3.37 -16.53 2.45
N ALA A 95 -2.85 -15.53 3.13
CA ALA A 95 -3.16 -15.31 4.54
C ALA A 95 -3.36 -13.83 4.82
N VAL A 96 -4.11 -13.54 5.87
CA VAL A 96 -4.30 -12.17 6.36
C VAL A 96 -3.28 -11.92 7.46
N VAL A 97 -2.47 -10.89 7.30
CA VAL A 97 -1.51 -10.46 8.32
C VAL A 97 -2.14 -9.43 9.24
N GLN A 98 -2.82 -8.45 8.65
CA GLN A 98 -3.58 -7.45 9.39
C GLN A 98 -4.90 -7.26 8.66
N GLY A 99 -6.01 -7.47 9.36
CA GLY A 99 -7.34 -7.41 8.78
C GLY A 99 -7.77 -5.99 8.44
N LYS A 100 -9.01 -5.87 7.97
CA LYS A 100 -9.59 -4.59 7.57
C LYS A 100 -9.36 -3.53 8.62
N THR A 101 -8.68 -2.45 8.25
CA THR A 101 -8.31 -1.37 9.15
C THR A 101 -8.72 -0.05 8.50
N GLN A 102 -9.30 0.83 9.31
CA GLN A 102 -9.75 2.13 8.86
C GLN A 102 -8.58 3.12 8.78
N ILE A 103 -8.56 3.90 7.69
CA ILE A 103 -7.73 5.10 7.61
C ILE A 103 -8.73 6.25 7.57
N PRO A 104 -8.94 6.97 8.68
CA PRO A 104 -10.01 7.96 8.77
C PRO A 104 -9.94 9.00 7.65
N GLY A 105 -11.07 9.22 6.97
CA GLY A 105 -11.17 10.17 5.88
C GLY A 105 -10.56 9.73 4.57
N VAL A 106 -9.94 8.55 4.53
CA VAL A 106 -9.20 8.07 3.36
C VAL A 106 -9.81 6.77 2.82
N GLY A 107 -9.94 5.76 3.67
CA GLY A 107 -10.47 4.48 3.24
C GLY A 107 -10.16 3.35 4.20
N TRP A 108 -10.03 2.16 3.63
CA TRP A 108 -9.78 0.93 4.38
C TRP A 108 -8.59 0.21 3.79
N PHE A 109 -7.81 -0.41 4.65
CA PHE A 109 -6.70 -1.21 4.15
C PHE A 109 -6.58 -2.52 4.92
N ALA A 110 -5.83 -3.44 4.34
CA ALA A 110 -5.46 -4.69 4.99
C ALA A 110 -4.09 -5.10 4.49
N THR A 111 -3.40 -5.89 5.28
CA THR A 111 -2.12 -6.46 4.87
C THR A 111 -2.29 -7.96 4.78
N CYS A 112 -1.89 -8.52 3.67
CA CYS A 112 -2.02 -9.94 3.38
C CYS A 112 -0.66 -10.52 2.98
N GLN A 113 -0.66 -11.84 2.81
CA GLN A 113 0.53 -12.57 2.38
C GLN A 113 0.12 -13.52 1.28
N ASP A 114 0.91 -13.57 0.22
CA ASP A 114 0.63 -14.49 -0.89
C ASP A 114 1.10 -15.91 -0.56
N THR A 115 0.99 -16.83 -1.52
CA THR A 115 1.38 -18.22 -1.31
C THR A 115 2.89 -18.42 -1.20
N GLU A 116 3.66 -17.39 -1.53
CA GLU A 116 5.12 -17.45 -1.54
C GLU A 116 5.76 -16.71 -0.37
N GLY A 117 4.94 -16.23 0.57
CA GLY A 117 5.41 -15.54 1.75
C GLY A 117 5.61 -14.04 1.57
N ASN A 118 5.22 -13.48 0.44
CA ASN A 118 5.36 -12.05 0.20
C ASN A 118 4.19 -11.28 0.77
N LYS A 119 4.46 -10.20 1.49
CA LYS A 119 3.43 -9.31 2.02
C LYS A 119 3.00 -8.31 0.96
N PHE A 120 1.72 -7.98 0.93
CA PHE A 120 1.18 -6.94 0.08
C PHE A 120 -0.01 -6.28 0.78
N GLY A 121 -0.36 -5.08 0.31
CA GLY A 121 -1.48 -4.35 0.86
C GLY A 121 -2.71 -4.43 -0.03
N LEU A 122 -3.87 -4.27 0.59
CA LEU A 122 -5.14 -4.06 -0.09
C LEU A 122 -5.69 -2.72 0.36
N PHE A 123 -6.24 -1.95 -0.56
CA PHE A 123 -6.78 -0.63 -0.23
C PHE A 123 -8.07 -0.39 -0.99
N THR A 124 -9.06 0.13 -0.29
CA THR A 124 -10.32 0.62 -0.87
C THR A 124 -10.47 2.07 -0.46
N GLU A 125 -10.57 2.96 -1.44
CA GLU A 125 -10.80 4.36 -1.17
C GLU A 125 -12.22 4.57 -0.69
N ASP A 126 -12.39 5.32 0.40
CA ASP A 126 -13.69 5.62 0.97
C ASP A 126 -13.55 6.83 1.89
N SER A 127 -13.85 8.00 1.35
CA SER A 127 -13.71 9.26 2.11
C SER A 127 -14.69 9.36 3.27
N SER A 128 -15.71 8.49 3.32
CA SER A 128 -16.65 8.44 4.44
C SER A 128 -16.16 7.57 5.58
N ALA A 129 -15.03 6.89 5.44
CA ALA A 129 -14.42 6.13 6.52
C ALA A 129 -14.08 7.08 7.67
N SER A 130 -14.55 6.79 8.87
CA SER A 130 -14.41 7.71 9.99
C SER A 130 -14.04 7.05 11.30
#